data_248b97ca5f57703a13c1641643d183af
#
_entry.id   248b97ca5f57703a13c1641643d183af
#
_cell.length_a   1.000
_cell.length_b   1.000
_cell.length_c   1.000
_cell.angle_alpha   90.00
_cell.angle_beta   90.00
_cell.angle_gamma   90.00
#
_symmetry.space_group_name_H-M   'P 1'
#
loop_
_entity.id
_entity.type
_entity.pdbx_description
1 polymer ?
#
loop_
_entity_poly.entity_id
_entity_poly.type
_entity_poly.pdbx_seq_one_letter_code
_entity_poly.pdbx_strand_id
1 'polypeptide(L)'
;MSSPPEVRIGYVPEHYLLPLHLCTKHNLFPSSIKITLVPFPSGTGHMITSLRSNEIDLAIGLTEGWVAGLLNPDNYNKSAAEKGYSIVGSWVSTSLRWAVVTGRNRDDINSIDDLKQHRRVGVSRLGSGSHVMAFVLAQQEGWLRQTKDQKSEGLTIVPLGPFKDLRDGVTSSTADFFMWEHFTTKPYFHGEDTPLKKIGEIYTPWPSWHIAASRSTFPDPASDDTLKQIFDAFDKGVKSFAADTNSAIKMLGTGEAQCHYSEEDGREWLKDVKFVEGTRGVDAGVMSGVVDVLKTANVIGGDVAIKDGDGVVGIASSGISLDHEKATVHVQKAFQAHCQLGHSEGWVLKAGISGDFQAWRGFLGVLGRYLGSGDRLTKLTQAWGFN
;
A
#
# COMPACT_ATOMS: atom_id res chain seq x y z
N MET A 1 -1.16 36.43 -24.04
CA MET A 1 -1.59 35.04 -23.81
C MET A 1 -1.39 34.78 -22.33
N SER A 2 -2.41 34.31 -21.62
CA SER A 2 -2.26 33.89 -20.20
C SER A 2 -1.27 32.71 -20.14
N SER A 3 -0.44 32.65 -19.11
CA SER A 3 0.41 31.47 -18.86
C SER A 3 -0.47 30.22 -18.71
N PRO A 4 0.00 29.05 -19.16
CA PRO A 4 -0.74 27.81 -18.95
C PRO A 4 -0.97 27.56 -17.45
N PRO A 5 -2.12 26.96 -17.08
CA PRO A 5 -2.36 26.59 -15.69
C PRO A 5 -1.25 25.63 -15.23
N GLU A 6 -0.78 25.83 -14.00
CA GLU A 6 0.23 24.96 -13.40
C GLU A 6 -0.44 23.93 -12.49
N VAL A 7 -0.02 22.66 -12.59
CA VAL A 7 -0.42 21.58 -11.69
C VAL A 7 0.83 20.97 -11.07
N ARG A 8 0.92 21.00 -9.74
CA ARG A 8 2.03 20.50 -8.94
C ARG A 8 1.67 19.10 -8.44
N ILE A 9 2.51 18.12 -8.80
CA ILE A 9 2.27 16.71 -8.47
C ILE A 9 3.29 16.26 -7.43
N GLY A 10 2.81 15.98 -6.22
CA GLY A 10 3.62 15.41 -5.13
C GLY A 10 3.85 13.91 -5.33
N TYR A 11 5.06 13.45 -5.02
CA TYR A 11 5.42 12.05 -5.12
C TYR A 11 6.52 11.66 -4.12
N VAL A 12 6.57 10.39 -3.75
CA VAL A 12 7.70 9.84 -2.98
C VAL A 12 8.78 9.41 -3.97
N PRO A 13 10.06 9.80 -3.79
CA PRO A 13 11.14 9.41 -4.71
C PRO A 13 11.50 7.93 -4.53
N GLU A 14 10.67 7.05 -5.07
CA GLU A 14 10.79 5.60 -5.03
C GLU A 14 10.49 4.98 -6.41
N HIS A 15 10.89 3.74 -6.59
CA HIS A 15 10.75 2.99 -7.84
C HIS A 15 9.28 2.86 -8.33
N TYR A 16 8.29 2.95 -7.44
CA TYR A 16 6.87 2.97 -7.79
C TYR A 16 6.46 4.16 -8.66
N LEU A 17 7.28 5.20 -8.77
CA LEU A 17 7.00 6.40 -9.53
C LEU A 17 7.65 6.40 -10.93
N LEU A 18 8.27 5.30 -11.37
CA LEU A 18 8.86 5.18 -12.71
C LEU A 18 7.90 5.59 -13.84
N PRO A 19 6.61 5.16 -13.88
CA PRO A 19 5.70 5.61 -14.94
C PRO A 19 5.45 7.12 -14.92
N LEU A 20 5.45 7.76 -13.75
CA LEU A 20 5.34 9.24 -13.63
C LEU A 20 6.56 9.94 -14.24
N HIS A 21 7.76 9.46 -13.95
CA HIS A 21 9.00 9.99 -14.55
C HIS A 21 9.04 9.79 -16.07
N LEU A 22 8.50 8.68 -16.58
CA LEU A 22 8.35 8.46 -18.01
C LEU A 22 7.35 9.44 -18.65
N CYS A 23 6.29 9.86 -17.94
CA CYS A 23 5.40 10.91 -18.45
C CYS A 23 6.17 12.20 -18.75
N THR A 24 7.08 12.59 -17.86
CA THR A 24 7.94 13.78 -18.07
C THR A 24 8.98 13.53 -19.16
N LYS A 25 9.70 12.42 -19.10
CA LYS A 25 10.79 12.08 -20.02
C LYS A 25 10.32 12.02 -21.49
N HIS A 26 9.10 11.49 -21.71
CA HIS A 26 8.52 11.33 -23.04
C HIS A 26 7.56 12.46 -23.42
N ASN A 27 7.48 13.54 -22.62
CA ASN A 27 6.59 14.69 -22.88
C ASN A 27 5.13 14.26 -23.10
N LEU A 28 4.60 13.36 -22.25
CA LEU A 28 3.25 12.80 -22.40
C LEU A 28 2.16 13.72 -21.83
N PHE A 29 2.51 14.69 -20.99
CA PHE A 29 1.58 15.69 -20.50
C PHE A 29 1.21 16.68 -21.59
N PRO A 30 -0.04 17.19 -21.61
CA PRO A 30 -0.46 18.17 -22.61
C PRO A 30 0.30 19.49 -22.44
N SER A 31 0.74 20.08 -23.55
CA SER A 31 1.49 21.35 -23.54
C SER A 31 0.67 22.55 -23.03
N SER A 32 -0.64 22.41 -22.94
CA SER A 32 -1.56 23.40 -22.38
C SER A 32 -1.53 23.46 -20.86
N ILE A 33 -0.85 22.52 -20.17
CA ILE A 33 -0.76 22.43 -18.71
C ILE A 33 0.72 22.37 -18.34
N LYS A 34 1.17 23.28 -17.48
CA LYS A 34 2.50 23.19 -16.89
C LYS A 34 2.50 22.19 -15.75
N ILE A 35 3.28 21.12 -15.83
CA ILE A 35 3.42 20.15 -14.75
C ILE A 35 4.72 20.38 -13.98
N THR A 36 4.61 20.42 -12.65
CA THR A 36 5.75 20.51 -11.74
C THR A 36 5.73 19.31 -10.81
N LEU A 37 6.75 18.45 -10.87
CA LEU A 37 6.92 17.32 -9.95
C LEU A 37 7.61 17.78 -8.66
N VAL A 38 7.02 17.46 -7.51
CA VAL A 38 7.51 17.88 -6.18
C VAL A 38 7.82 16.64 -5.34
N PRO A 39 9.09 16.35 -4.99
CA PRO A 39 9.46 15.17 -4.23
C PRO A 39 9.16 15.32 -2.73
N PHE A 40 8.63 14.28 -2.11
CA PHE A 40 8.31 14.18 -0.70
C PHE A 40 8.97 12.96 -0.04
N PRO A 41 10.25 13.01 0.33
CA PRO A 41 10.94 11.89 0.99
C PRO A 41 10.30 11.47 2.33
N SER A 42 9.54 12.37 2.96
CA SER A 42 8.78 12.08 4.19
C SER A 42 7.46 11.35 3.97
N GLY A 43 7.13 11.01 2.71
CA GLY A 43 6.00 10.17 2.33
C GLY A 43 4.62 10.82 2.40
N THR A 44 3.59 9.99 2.31
CA THR A 44 2.18 10.37 2.14
C THR A 44 1.68 11.38 3.17
N GLY A 45 2.11 11.28 4.42
CA GLY A 45 1.66 12.21 5.46
C GLY A 45 2.06 13.66 5.23
N HIS A 46 3.25 13.91 4.66
CA HIS A 46 3.68 15.25 4.29
C HIS A 46 2.89 15.76 3.08
N MET A 47 2.65 14.90 2.08
CA MET A 47 1.81 15.25 0.93
C MET A 47 0.37 15.60 1.34
N ILE A 48 -0.20 14.96 2.36
CA ILE A 48 -1.52 15.33 2.92
C ILE A 48 -1.53 16.78 3.41
N THR A 49 -0.51 17.17 4.16
CA THR A 49 -0.39 18.57 4.63
C THR A 49 -0.28 19.53 3.46
N SER A 50 0.56 19.21 2.47
CA SER A 50 0.80 20.06 1.31
C SER A 50 -0.39 20.15 0.34
N LEU A 51 -1.23 19.10 0.23
CA LEU A 51 -2.53 19.19 -0.47
C LEU A 51 -3.50 20.15 0.24
N ARG A 52 -3.54 20.10 1.57
CA ARG A 52 -4.41 20.97 2.38
C ARG A 52 -3.96 22.43 2.41
N SER A 53 -2.66 22.66 2.37
CA SER A 53 -2.09 24.03 2.31
C SER A 53 -2.00 24.58 0.89
N ASN A 54 -2.47 23.85 -0.12
CA ASN A 54 -2.39 24.21 -1.53
C ASN A 54 -0.95 24.41 -2.04
N GLU A 55 0.02 23.70 -1.48
CA GLU A 55 1.40 23.64 -1.97
C GLU A 55 1.53 22.70 -3.17
N ILE A 56 0.70 21.65 -3.22
CA ILE A 56 0.55 20.73 -4.34
C ILE A 56 -0.92 20.50 -4.68
N ASP A 57 -1.20 20.06 -5.90
CA ASP A 57 -2.54 19.91 -6.46
C ASP A 57 -2.96 18.45 -6.61
N LEU A 58 -1.99 17.59 -6.91
CA LEU A 58 -2.13 16.14 -6.98
C LEU A 58 -1.02 15.47 -6.19
N ALA A 59 -1.24 14.23 -5.76
CA ALA A 59 -0.18 13.43 -5.14
C ALA A 59 -0.41 11.94 -5.35
N ILE A 60 0.70 11.19 -5.50
CA ILE A 60 0.71 9.73 -5.60
C ILE A 60 1.34 9.17 -4.33
N GLY A 61 0.58 8.39 -3.56
CA GLY A 61 1.04 7.92 -2.24
C GLY A 61 0.31 6.67 -1.77
N LEU A 62 0.64 6.25 -0.55
CA LEU A 62 0.13 5.00 0.05
C LEU A 62 -1.36 5.11 0.40
N THR A 63 -2.09 4.06 0.04
CA THR A 63 -3.55 3.94 0.22
C THR A 63 -4.00 4.19 1.65
N GLU A 64 -3.40 3.50 2.61
CA GLU A 64 -3.74 3.61 4.02
C GLU A 64 -3.46 5.00 4.59
N GLY A 65 -2.43 5.66 4.08
CA GLY A 65 -2.12 7.04 4.46
C GLY A 65 -3.21 8.02 4.02
N TRP A 66 -3.69 7.91 2.79
CA TRP A 66 -4.79 8.73 2.29
C TRP A 66 -6.08 8.54 3.09
N VAL A 67 -6.47 7.27 3.30
CA VAL A 67 -7.70 6.93 4.03
C VAL A 67 -7.60 7.41 5.49
N ALA A 68 -6.49 7.16 6.16
CA ALA A 68 -6.26 7.61 7.54
C ALA A 68 -6.36 9.14 7.67
N GLY A 69 -5.77 9.88 6.72
CA GLY A 69 -5.82 11.34 6.74
C GLY A 69 -7.24 11.92 6.55
N LEU A 70 -8.11 11.23 5.80
CA LEU A 70 -9.49 11.66 5.55
C LEU A 70 -10.46 11.29 6.68
N LEU A 71 -10.18 10.19 7.40
CA LEU A 71 -11.12 9.56 8.33
C LEU A 71 -10.65 9.60 9.80
N ASN A 72 -9.51 10.21 10.10
CA ASN A 72 -9.09 10.40 11.49
C ASN A 72 -10.10 11.28 12.27
N PRO A 73 -10.09 11.28 13.62
CA PRO A 73 -11.07 12.01 14.44
C PRO A 73 -11.21 13.47 14.10
N ASP A 74 -10.14 14.15 13.65
CA ASP A 74 -10.13 15.57 13.32
C ASP A 74 -10.84 15.87 11.98
N ASN A 75 -11.01 14.88 11.11
CA ASN A 75 -11.46 15.07 9.73
C ASN A 75 -12.72 14.29 9.35
N TYR A 76 -13.06 13.23 10.08
CA TYR A 76 -14.17 12.34 9.72
C TYR A 76 -15.49 13.06 9.47
N ASN A 77 -15.86 13.99 10.38
CA ASN A 77 -17.12 14.73 10.32
C ASN A 77 -17.09 15.98 9.44
N LYS A 78 -15.96 16.29 8.81
CA LYS A 78 -15.83 17.44 7.92
C LYS A 78 -16.49 17.16 6.57
N SER A 79 -16.97 18.22 5.92
CA SER A 79 -17.42 18.17 4.53
C SER A 79 -16.27 17.80 3.57
N ALA A 80 -16.60 17.40 2.35
CA ALA A 80 -15.59 17.07 1.33
C ALA A 80 -14.59 18.22 1.09
N ALA A 81 -15.06 19.46 1.07
CA ALA A 81 -14.21 20.63 0.90
C ALA A 81 -13.28 20.85 2.11
N GLU A 82 -13.78 20.71 3.34
CA GLU A 82 -12.99 20.88 4.56
C GLU A 82 -11.96 19.75 4.79
N LYS A 83 -12.18 18.56 4.24
CA LYS A 83 -11.18 17.49 4.23
C LYS A 83 -9.95 17.85 3.40
N GLY A 84 -10.10 18.77 2.44
CA GLY A 84 -9.04 19.40 1.66
C GLY A 84 -8.57 18.57 0.47
N TYR A 85 -8.79 17.25 0.44
CA TYR A 85 -8.47 16.38 -0.70
C TYR A 85 -9.44 15.21 -0.79
N SER A 86 -9.39 14.48 -1.90
CA SER A 86 -10.09 13.21 -2.09
C SER A 86 -9.22 12.24 -2.90
N ILE A 87 -9.51 10.95 -2.80
CA ILE A 87 -8.84 9.91 -3.59
C ILE A 87 -9.54 9.83 -4.95
N VAL A 88 -8.79 10.02 -6.04
CA VAL A 88 -9.35 10.21 -7.39
C VAL A 88 -8.87 9.17 -8.39
N GLY A 89 -7.87 8.37 -8.04
CA GLY A 89 -7.31 7.37 -8.94
C GLY A 89 -6.53 6.29 -8.24
N SER A 90 -6.31 5.20 -8.97
CA SER A 90 -5.51 4.06 -8.56
C SER A 90 -4.17 4.11 -9.30
N TRP A 91 -3.08 3.65 -8.65
CA TRP A 91 -1.75 3.68 -9.23
C TRP A 91 -1.11 2.30 -9.30
N VAL A 92 -1.01 1.60 -8.18
CA VAL A 92 -0.51 0.21 -8.10
C VAL A 92 -1.60 -0.69 -7.57
N SER A 93 -1.95 -1.74 -8.33
CA SER A 93 -3.02 -2.69 -8.00
C SER A 93 -2.56 -3.83 -7.09
N THR A 94 -1.26 -4.01 -6.91
CA THR A 94 -0.69 -5.06 -6.08
C THR A 94 -0.37 -4.57 -4.66
N SER A 95 -0.20 -5.51 -3.77
CA SER A 95 0.22 -5.27 -2.38
C SER A 95 1.63 -4.68 -2.32
N LEU A 96 1.90 -3.87 -1.29
CA LEU A 96 3.25 -3.43 -0.95
C LEU A 96 3.93 -4.50 -0.09
N ARG A 97 5.16 -4.84 -0.45
CA ARG A 97 6.02 -5.76 0.30
C ARG A 97 6.78 -5.01 1.39
N TRP A 98 6.55 -5.40 2.63
CA TRP A 98 7.18 -4.81 3.81
C TRP A 98 8.19 -5.78 4.42
N ALA A 99 9.42 -5.35 4.61
CA ALA A 99 10.39 -6.08 5.39
C ALA A 99 10.10 -5.89 6.89
N VAL A 100 10.11 -6.98 7.63
CA VAL A 100 10.13 -6.98 9.11
C VAL A 100 11.58 -7.14 9.54
N VAL A 101 12.13 -6.15 10.24
CA VAL A 101 13.56 -6.10 10.55
C VAL A 101 13.80 -5.76 12.02
N THR A 102 14.91 -6.27 12.54
CA THR A 102 15.43 -5.98 13.88
C THR A 102 16.92 -5.62 13.81
N GLY A 103 17.50 -5.20 14.92
CA GLY A 103 18.96 -4.98 15.02
C GLY A 103 19.72 -6.29 14.78
N ARG A 104 20.85 -6.22 14.08
CA ARG A 104 21.66 -7.41 13.77
C ARG A 104 22.07 -8.21 15.00
N ASN A 105 22.39 -7.51 16.09
CA ASN A 105 22.89 -8.12 17.33
C ASN A 105 21.79 -8.59 18.29
N ARG A 106 20.54 -8.66 17.84
CA ARG A 106 19.40 -9.18 18.60
C ARG A 106 19.31 -10.70 18.43
N ASP A 107 20.16 -11.46 19.14
CA ASP A 107 20.20 -12.93 19.07
C ASP A 107 18.92 -13.60 19.58
N ASP A 108 18.13 -12.85 20.35
CA ASP A 108 16.83 -13.23 20.88
C ASP A 108 15.66 -13.10 19.89
N ILE A 109 15.86 -12.47 18.70
CA ILE A 109 14.84 -12.26 17.68
C ILE A 109 15.37 -12.71 16.32
N ASN A 110 14.94 -13.87 15.82
CA ASN A 110 15.40 -14.45 14.54
C ASN A 110 14.28 -14.70 13.54
N SER A 111 13.03 -14.61 13.99
CA SER A 111 11.83 -14.86 13.19
C SER A 111 10.68 -13.97 13.68
N ILE A 112 9.58 -13.92 12.91
CA ILE A 112 8.34 -13.26 13.35
C ILE A 112 7.78 -13.93 14.60
N ASP A 113 7.95 -15.24 14.76
CA ASP A 113 7.46 -15.98 15.93
C ASP A 113 8.08 -15.49 17.25
N ASP A 114 9.34 -15.05 17.24
CA ASP A 114 10.02 -14.52 18.42
C ASP A 114 9.40 -13.18 18.88
N LEU A 115 8.74 -12.45 17.96
CA LEU A 115 8.06 -11.20 18.28
C LEU A 115 6.85 -11.38 19.22
N LYS A 116 6.40 -12.62 19.49
CA LYS A 116 5.38 -12.89 20.52
C LYS A 116 5.83 -12.44 21.91
N GLN A 117 7.12 -12.38 22.15
CA GLN A 117 7.74 -11.93 23.40
C GLN A 117 8.36 -10.53 23.30
N HIS A 118 8.52 -9.99 22.06
CA HIS A 118 9.24 -8.77 21.74
C HIS A 118 8.34 -7.83 20.93
N ARG A 119 7.44 -7.10 21.61
CA ARG A 119 6.33 -6.38 20.98
C ARG A 119 6.48 -4.86 20.90
N ARG A 120 7.65 -4.31 21.18
CA ARG A 120 7.92 -2.88 20.99
C ARG A 120 8.23 -2.62 19.52
N VAL A 121 7.27 -2.06 18.79
CA VAL A 121 7.41 -1.78 17.36
C VAL A 121 7.74 -0.31 17.12
N GLY A 122 8.84 -0.07 16.44
CA GLY A 122 9.24 1.26 15.97
C GLY A 122 8.34 1.69 14.79
N VAL A 123 7.75 2.87 14.89
CA VAL A 123 6.93 3.47 13.84
C VAL A 123 7.39 4.88 13.55
N SER A 124 7.22 5.37 12.31
CA SER A 124 7.66 6.73 11.98
C SER A 124 6.82 7.80 12.70
N ARG A 125 5.52 7.58 12.80
CA ARG A 125 4.57 8.38 13.58
C ARG A 125 3.27 7.59 13.75
N LEU A 126 2.43 8.03 14.67
CA LEU A 126 1.07 7.50 14.79
C LEU A 126 0.29 7.79 13.49
N GLY A 127 -0.48 6.81 13.01
CA GLY A 127 -1.23 6.89 11.76
C GLY A 127 -0.38 6.75 10.48
N SER A 128 0.92 6.47 10.58
CA SER A 128 1.77 6.17 9.42
C SER A 128 1.54 4.76 8.88
N GLY A 129 2.01 4.48 7.65
CA GLY A 129 2.00 3.13 7.08
C GLY A 129 2.68 2.11 7.99
N SER A 130 3.84 2.43 8.59
CA SER A 130 4.53 1.54 9.54
C SER A 130 3.71 1.27 10.81
N HIS A 131 2.91 2.24 11.28
CA HIS A 131 1.98 2.03 12.39
C HIS A 131 0.84 1.09 11.99
N VAL A 132 0.19 1.33 10.87
CA VAL A 132 -0.90 0.49 10.35
C VAL A 132 -0.43 -0.94 10.11
N MET A 133 0.73 -1.12 9.47
CA MET A 133 1.30 -2.45 9.18
C MET A 133 1.70 -3.22 10.43
N ALA A 134 2.05 -2.54 11.53
CA ALA A 134 2.25 -3.20 12.82
C ALA A 134 0.99 -3.95 13.29
N PHE A 135 -0.17 -3.33 13.11
CA PHE A 135 -1.45 -3.98 13.45
C PHE A 135 -1.87 -5.04 12.43
N VAL A 136 -1.54 -4.86 11.14
CA VAL A 136 -1.73 -5.92 10.13
C VAL A 136 -0.95 -7.16 10.55
N LEU A 137 0.34 -7.01 10.89
CA LEU A 137 1.15 -8.12 11.38
C LEU A 137 0.56 -8.75 12.65
N ALA A 138 0.22 -7.94 13.63
CA ALA A 138 -0.33 -8.42 14.90
C ALA A 138 -1.68 -9.14 14.72
N GLN A 139 -2.48 -8.73 13.76
CA GLN A 139 -3.73 -9.40 13.39
C GLN A 139 -3.45 -10.73 12.70
N GLN A 140 -2.51 -10.77 11.75
CA GLN A 140 -2.10 -11.98 11.04
C GLN A 140 -1.57 -13.05 12.00
N GLU A 141 -0.80 -12.63 12.99
CA GLU A 141 -0.19 -13.51 13.98
C GLU A 141 -1.09 -13.82 15.18
N GLY A 142 -2.30 -13.26 15.24
CA GLY A 142 -3.25 -13.47 16.32
C GLY A 142 -2.82 -12.88 17.66
N TRP A 143 -1.98 -11.82 17.65
CA TRP A 143 -1.48 -11.19 18.89
C TRP A 143 -2.45 -10.19 19.50
N LEU A 144 -3.41 -9.70 18.72
CA LEU A 144 -4.33 -8.68 19.18
C LEU A 144 -5.36 -9.29 20.14
N ARG A 145 -5.48 -8.68 21.32
CA ARG A 145 -6.55 -8.94 22.27
C ARG A 145 -7.55 -7.79 22.17
N GLN A 146 -8.82 -8.12 21.94
CA GLN A 146 -9.87 -7.10 22.08
C GLN A 146 -10.15 -6.90 23.58
N THR A 147 -9.98 -5.68 24.05
CA THR A 147 -10.42 -5.27 25.38
C THR A 147 -11.91 -4.94 25.36
N LYS A 148 -12.52 -4.86 26.57
CA LYS A 148 -13.95 -4.47 26.71
C LYS A 148 -14.25 -3.10 26.10
N ASP A 149 -13.24 -2.23 25.97
CA ASP A 149 -13.35 -0.88 25.38
C ASP A 149 -13.05 -0.87 23.88
N GLN A 150 -13.09 -2.02 23.19
CA GLN A 150 -12.78 -2.20 21.76
C GLN A 150 -11.37 -1.72 21.34
N LYS A 151 -10.45 -1.58 22.28
CA LYS A 151 -9.05 -1.27 22.00
C LYS A 151 -8.27 -2.56 21.76
N SER A 152 -7.47 -2.57 20.70
CA SER A 152 -6.56 -3.69 20.41
C SER A 152 -5.32 -3.56 21.27
N GLU A 153 -5.13 -4.48 22.22
CA GLU A 153 -3.91 -4.62 22.99
C GLU A 153 -3.04 -5.73 22.40
N GLY A 154 -1.75 -5.54 22.41
CA GLY A 154 -0.82 -6.59 21.96
C GLY A 154 0.51 -6.05 21.42
N LEU A 155 0.59 -4.76 21.12
CA LEU A 155 1.81 -4.08 20.68
C LEU A 155 2.10 -2.88 21.57
N THR A 156 3.39 -2.60 21.76
CA THR A 156 3.85 -1.32 22.32
C THR A 156 4.37 -0.48 21.16
N ILE A 157 3.62 0.56 20.79
CA ILE A 157 3.97 1.46 19.71
C ILE A 157 5.01 2.46 20.18
N VAL A 158 6.15 2.54 19.48
CA VAL A 158 7.27 3.44 19.79
C VAL A 158 7.47 4.38 18.60
N PRO A 159 6.92 5.61 18.64
CA PRO A 159 7.17 6.61 17.61
C PRO A 159 8.62 7.05 17.64
N LEU A 160 9.37 6.84 16.54
CA LEU A 160 10.80 7.10 16.46
C LEU A 160 11.15 8.22 15.50
N GLY A 161 10.29 8.49 14.47
CA GLY A 161 10.57 9.49 13.45
C GLY A 161 10.91 8.88 12.09
N PRO A 162 11.73 9.55 11.27
CA PRO A 162 12.05 9.11 9.91
C PRO A 162 12.79 7.76 9.87
N PHE A 163 12.92 7.21 8.67
CA PHE A 163 13.49 5.88 8.43
C PHE A 163 14.87 5.64 9.08
N LYS A 164 15.71 6.71 9.16
CA LYS A 164 16.99 6.62 9.86
C LYS A 164 16.80 6.30 11.34
N ASP A 165 15.88 7.00 11.99
CA ASP A 165 15.64 6.86 13.45
C ASP A 165 14.99 5.51 13.77
N LEU A 166 14.21 4.93 12.85
CA LEU A 166 13.72 3.56 12.97
C LEU A 166 14.86 2.55 13.02
N ARG A 167 15.84 2.67 12.13
CA ARG A 167 17.03 1.81 12.09
C ARG A 167 17.86 1.95 13.37
N ASP A 168 18.10 3.18 13.78
CA ASP A 168 18.85 3.47 15.02
C ASP A 168 18.12 2.92 16.26
N GLY A 169 16.79 3.03 16.27
CA GLY A 169 15.95 2.58 17.37
C GLY A 169 15.98 1.06 17.61
N VAL A 170 16.00 0.24 16.55
CA VAL A 170 16.16 -1.21 16.71
C VAL A 170 17.60 -1.62 16.96
N THR A 171 18.57 -0.89 16.44
CA THR A 171 19.99 -1.14 16.72
C THR A 171 20.35 -0.84 18.19
N SER A 172 19.73 0.19 18.77
CA SER A 172 19.89 0.55 20.19
C SER A 172 18.94 -0.20 21.13
N SER A 173 18.09 -1.09 20.62
CA SER A 173 17.05 -1.81 21.36
C SER A 173 16.00 -0.91 22.03
N THR A 174 15.80 0.31 21.55
CA THR A 174 14.68 1.19 21.92
C THR A 174 13.35 0.61 21.44
N ALA A 175 13.35 0.00 20.25
CA ALA A 175 12.29 -0.84 19.73
C ALA A 175 12.83 -2.24 19.44
N ASP A 176 11.95 -3.25 19.40
CA ASP A 176 12.34 -4.62 19.12
C ASP A 176 12.43 -4.88 17.61
N PHE A 177 11.52 -4.30 16.84
CA PHE A 177 11.48 -4.39 15.39
C PHE A 177 10.83 -3.15 14.80
N PHE A 178 10.99 -2.98 13.48
CA PHE A 178 10.17 -2.06 12.68
C PHE A 178 9.87 -2.68 11.31
N MET A 179 8.96 -2.07 10.59
CA MET A 179 8.62 -2.46 9.22
C MET A 179 8.73 -1.27 8.27
N TRP A 180 9.26 -1.53 7.09
CA TRP A 180 9.38 -0.55 6.01
C TRP A 180 9.34 -1.25 4.66
N GLU A 181 9.20 -0.47 3.58
CA GLU A 181 9.23 -1.01 2.22
C GLU A 181 10.50 -1.87 2.00
N HIS A 182 10.33 -3.02 1.37
CA HIS A 182 11.35 -4.07 1.32
C HIS A 182 12.65 -3.60 0.66
N PHE A 183 12.57 -3.01 -0.55
CA PHE A 183 13.75 -2.66 -1.33
C PHE A 183 14.46 -1.41 -0.79
N THR A 184 13.73 -0.47 -0.21
CA THR A 184 14.30 0.65 0.55
C THR A 184 15.08 0.18 1.77
N THR A 185 14.64 -0.93 2.39
CA THR A 185 15.26 -1.49 3.60
C THR A 185 16.40 -2.46 3.27
N LYS A 186 16.37 -3.13 2.11
CA LYS A 186 17.29 -4.19 1.70
C LYS A 186 18.78 -3.83 1.86
N PRO A 187 19.26 -2.62 1.52
CA PRO A 187 20.67 -2.26 1.70
C PRO A 187 21.15 -2.32 3.16
N TYR A 188 20.26 -2.29 4.14
CA TYR A 188 20.59 -2.26 5.56
C TYR A 188 20.51 -3.63 6.25
N PHE A 189 20.01 -4.67 5.56
CA PHE A 189 19.97 -6.04 6.08
C PHE A 189 20.62 -7.07 5.16
N HIS A 190 20.95 -6.69 3.92
CA HIS A 190 21.55 -7.58 2.93
C HIS A 190 23.07 -7.36 2.89
N GLY A 191 23.81 -8.35 3.40
CA GLY A 191 25.27 -8.30 3.51
C GLY A 191 25.76 -8.64 4.92
N GLU A 192 27.07 -8.88 5.05
CA GLU A 192 27.66 -9.35 6.32
C GLU A 192 27.73 -8.25 7.39
N ASP A 193 28.12 -7.03 7.01
CA ASP A 193 28.35 -5.90 7.95
C ASP A 193 27.17 -4.93 8.05
N THR A 194 25.95 -5.39 7.79
CA THR A 194 24.76 -4.52 7.85
C THR A 194 24.22 -4.39 9.28
N PRO A 195 23.66 -3.22 9.67
CA PRO A 195 23.21 -2.97 11.04
C PRO A 195 21.92 -3.72 11.41
N LEU A 196 21.18 -4.21 10.42
CA LEU A 196 19.90 -4.89 10.58
C LEU A 196 19.97 -6.33 10.15
N LYS A 197 19.01 -7.13 10.59
CA LYS A 197 18.64 -8.41 9.97
C LYS A 197 17.16 -8.46 9.68
N LYS A 198 16.80 -9.06 8.55
CA LYS A 198 15.42 -9.35 8.17
C LYS A 198 14.97 -10.62 8.89
N ILE A 199 13.84 -10.55 9.58
CA ILE A 199 13.24 -11.67 10.32
C ILE A 199 11.95 -12.18 9.66
N GLY A 200 11.47 -11.48 8.65
CA GLY A 200 10.30 -11.85 7.86
C GLY A 200 9.84 -10.75 6.93
N GLU A 201 8.67 -10.95 6.36
CA GLU A 201 8.02 -9.98 5.50
C GLU A 201 6.50 -10.14 5.53
N ILE A 202 5.79 -9.06 5.28
CA ILE A 202 4.34 -9.06 5.12
C ILE A 202 3.93 -8.18 3.94
N TYR A 203 2.70 -8.34 3.49
CA TYR A 203 2.13 -7.58 2.37
C TYR A 203 0.90 -6.80 2.81
N THR A 204 0.70 -5.61 2.24
CA THR A 204 -0.57 -4.90 2.46
C THR A 204 -1.72 -5.75 1.93
N PRO A 205 -2.84 -5.90 2.68
CA PRO A 205 -4.02 -6.62 2.18
C PRO A 205 -4.91 -5.76 1.26
N TRP A 206 -4.32 -4.74 0.62
CA TRP A 206 -4.98 -3.83 -0.34
C TRP A 206 -4.01 -3.38 -1.43
N PRO A 207 -4.53 -2.86 -2.58
CA PRO A 207 -3.75 -2.14 -3.58
C PRO A 207 -2.98 -0.98 -2.95
N SER A 208 -1.66 -0.94 -3.17
CA SER A 208 -0.75 -0.19 -2.31
C SER A 208 -0.71 1.31 -2.56
N TRP A 209 -0.93 1.77 -3.81
CA TRP A 209 -0.76 3.18 -4.16
C TRP A 209 -1.99 3.74 -4.86
N HIS A 210 -2.40 4.93 -4.41
CA HIS A 210 -3.50 5.69 -5.00
C HIS A 210 -3.11 7.15 -5.24
N ILE A 211 -3.94 7.83 -6.04
CA ILE A 211 -3.78 9.22 -6.44
C ILE A 211 -4.81 10.05 -5.68
N ALA A 212 -4.35 11.11 -5.01
CA ALA A 212 -5.18 12.09 -4.32
C ALA A 212 -5.12 13.44 -5.03
N ALA A 213 -6.23 14.17 -5.02
CA ALA A 213 -6.37 15.50 -5.59
C ALA A 213 -6.85 16.51 -4.56
N SER A 214 -6.28 17.72 -4.56
CA SER A 214 -6.72 18.85 -3.75
C SER A 214 -8.14 19.26 -4.14
N ARG A 215 -9.01 19.42 -3.15
CA ARG A 215 -10.37 19.93 -3.35
C ARG A 215 -10.41 21.42 -3.64
N SER A 216 -9.36 22.16 -3.34
CA SER A 216 -9.21 23.56 -3.71
C SER A 216 -8.97 23.74 -5.20
N THR A 217 -8.08 22.92 -5.78
CA THR A 217 -7.75 22.97 -7.21
C THR A 217 -8.80 22.25 -8.05
N PHE A 218 -9.29 21.09 -7.55
CA PHE A 218 -10.25 20.22 -8.23
C PHE A 218 -11.51 20.03 -7.36
N PRO A 219 -12.39 21.03 -7.25
CA PRO A 219 -13.59 20.94 -6.38
C PRO A 219 -14.57 19.85 -6.83
N ASP A 220 -14.67 19.61 -8.13
CA ASP A 220 -15.40 18.50 -8.74
C ASP A 220 -14.46 17.66 -9.63
N PRO A 221 -13.69 16.74 -9.05
CA PRO A 221 -12.68 16.00 -9.82
C PRO A 221 -13.28 15.05 -10.86
N ALA A 222 -14.54 14.69 -10.74
CA ALA A 222 -15.19 13.79 -11.67
C ALA A 222 -15.45 14.44 -13.04
N SER A 223 -15.75 15.74 -13.07
CA SER A 223 -16.04 16.50 -14.29
C SER A 223 -14.88 17.36 -14.78
N ASP A 224 -13.75 17.41 -14.08
CA ASP A 224 -12.63 18.30 -14.40
C ASP A 224 -11.84 17.81 -15.62
N ASP A 225 -11.81 18.62 -16.69
CA ASP A 225 -11.13 18.28 -17.94
C ASP A 225 -9.59 18.32 -17.83
N THR A 226 -9.04 19.19 -16.98
CA THR A 226 -7.59 19.26 -16.73
C THR A 226 -7.13 17.97 -16.06
N LEU A 227 -7.85 17.55 -15.04
CA LEU A 227 -7.56 16.32 -14.32
C LEU A 227 -7.70 15.10 -15.24
N LYS A 228 -8.71 15.07 -16.11
CA LYS A 228 -8.87 13.99 -17.11
C LYS A 228 -7.66 13.90 -18.04
N GLN A 229 -7.18 15.02 -18.58
CA GLN A 229 -6.01 15.05 -19.45
C GLN A 229 -4.74 14.57 -18.72
N ILE A 230 -4.60 14.84 -17.42
CA ILE A 230 -3.48 14.35 -16.61
C ILE A 230 -3.58 12.83 -16.43
N PHE A 231 -4.77 12.29 -16.19
CA PHE A 231 -4.97 10.83 -16.13
C PHE A 231 -4.67 10.14 -17.47
N ASP A 232 -5.05 10.74 -18.59
CA ASP A 232 -4.68 10.24 -19.93
C ASP A 232 -3.15 10.19 -20.11
N ALA A 233 -2.41 11.15 -19.54
CA ALA A 233 -0.95 11.14 -19.54
C ALA A 233 -0.37 10.05 -18.61
N PHE A 234 -0.94 9.85 -17.42
CA PHE A 234 -0.55 8.77 -16.52
C PHE A 234 -0.74 7.39 -17.17
N ASP A 235 -1.87 7.16 -17.82
CA ASP A 235 -2.14 5.91 -18.55
C ASP A 235 -1.10 5.66 -19.66
N LYS A 236 -0.70 6.71 -20.37
CA LYS A 236 0.37 6.64 -21.37
C LYS A 236 1.73 6.34 -20.72
N GLY A 237 2.01 6.90 -19.53
CA GLY A 237 3.22 6.62 -18.75
C GLY A 237 3.29 5.17 -18.30
N VAL A 238 2.19 4.61 -17.79
CA VAL A 238 2.06 3.19 -17.44
C VAL A 238 2.26 2.30 -18.67
N LYS A 239 1.64 2.63 -19.81
CA LYS A 239 1.84 1.89 -21.05
C LYS A 239 3.29 1.96 -21.54
N SER A 240 3.93 3.13 -21.45
CA SER A 240 5.33 3.32 -21.81
C SER A 240 6.25 2.46 -20.90
N PHE A 241 5.97 2.41 -19.61
CA PHE A 241 6.66 1.54 -18.67
C PHE A 241 6.52 0.06 -19.03
N ALA A 242 5.30 -0.39 -19.33
CA ALA A 242 5.03 -1.77 -19.72
C ALA A 242 5.68 -2.17 -21.05
N ALA A 243 5.79 -1.23 -22.00
CA ALA A 243 6.39 -1.46 -23.31
C ALA A 243 7.91 -1.66 -23.25
N ASP A 244 8.63 -0.98 -22.32
CA ASP A 244 10.07 -1.14 -22.14
C ASP A 244 10.48 -1.03 -20.67
N THR A 245 10.14 -2.07 -19.91
CA THR A 245 10.50 -2.18 -18.48
C THR A 245 12.02 -2.23 -18.25
N ASN A 246 12.79 -2.73 -19.21
CA ASN A 246 14.25 -2.80 -19.07
C ASN A 246 14.88 -1.40 -19.06
N SER A 247 14.47 -0.52 -19.96
CA SER A 247 14.94 0.88 -19.97
C SER A 247 14.46 1.64 -18.73
N ALA A 248 13.22 1.38 -18.29
CA ALA A 248 12.68 1.99 -17.08
C ALA A 248 13.47 1.59 -15.81
N ILE A 249 13.83 0.30 -15.67
CA ILE A 249 14.64 -0.19 -14.55
C ILE A 249 16.03 0.46 -14.52
N LYS A 250 16.66 0.67 -15.67
CA LYS A 250 17.97 1.36 -15.73
C LYS A 250 17.92 2.76 -15.13
N MET A 251 16.77 3.45 -15.22
CA MET A 251 16.60 4.78 -14.61
C MET A 251 16.73 4.75 -13.08
N LEU A 252 16.48 3.61 -12.42
CA LEU A 252 16.65 3.47 -10.97
C LEU A 252 18.12 3.59 -10.55
N GLY A 253 19.03 3.04 -11.34
CA GLY A 253 20.48 3.08 -11.07
C GLY A 253 21.14 4.41 -11.45
N THR A 254 20.56 5.17 -12.38
CA THR A 254 21.15 6.43 -12.89
C THR A 254 20.79 7.67 -12.07
N GLY A 255 19.81 7.55 -11.16
CA GLY A 255 19.26 8.69 -10.42
C GLY A 255 18.27 9.56 -11.21
N GLU A 256 17.96 9.23 -12.48
CA GLU A 256 16.96 9.95 -13.28
C GLU A 256 15.55 9.93 -12.60
N ALA A 257 15.22 8.85 -11.88
CA ALA A 257 13.99 8.72 -11.13
C ALA A 257 14.11 9.28 -9.69
N GLN A 258 15.16 10.01 -9.37
CA GLN A 258 15.46 10.59 -8.05
C GLN A 258 15.49 9.55 -6.91
N CYS A 259 15.74 8.30 -7.25
CA CYS A 259 15.97 7.20 -6.33
C CYS A 259 17.13 6.33 -6.83
N HIS A 260 17.69 5.53 -5.94
CA HIS A 260 18.86 4.69 -6.25
C HIS A 260 18.56 3.26 -5.78
N TYR A 261 18.22 2.41 -6.74
CA TYR A 261 18.09 0.96 -6.55
C TYR A 261 18.97 0.24 -7.59
N SER A 262 19.45 -0.94 -7.25
CA SER A 262 20.14 -1.77 -8.23
C SER A 262 19.17 -2.26 -9.32
N GLU A 263 19.70 -2.55 -10.52
CA GLU A 263 18.86 -3.18 -11.56
C GLU A 263 18.34 -4.55 -11.13
N GLU A 264 19.11 -5.28 -10.29
CA GLU A 264 18.69 -6.56 -9.74
C GLU A 264 17.46 -6.39 -8.84
N ASP A 265 17.48 -5.42 -7.92
CA ASP A 265 16.35 -5.09 -7.05
C ASP A 265 15.14 -4.63 -7.85
N GLY A 266 15.35 -3.81 -8.89
CA GLY A 266 14.29 -3.39 -9.79
C GLY A 266 13.64 -4.58 -10.53
N ARG A 267 14.42 -5.56 -10.96
CA ARG A 267 13.90 -6.79 -11.60
C ARG A 267 13.19 -7.71 -10.60
N GLU A 268 13.67 -7.79 -9.37
CA GLU A 268 12.99 -8.54 -8.31
C GLU A 268 11.65 -7.89 -7.98
N TRP A 269 11.63 -6.57 -7.78
CA TRP A 269 10.44 -5.78 -7.51
C TRP A 269 9.35 -5.96 -8.58
N LEU A 270 9.71 -5.95 -9.86
CA LEU A 270 8.77 -6.13 -10.98
C LEU A 270 8.03 -7.47 -10.98
N LYS A 271 8.54 -8.49 -10.31
CA LYS A 271 7.85 -9.78 -10.22
C LYS A 271 6.54 -9.67 -9.41
N ASP A 272 6.47 -8.71 -8.50
CA ASP A 272 5.37 -8.54 -7.56
C ASP A 272 4.54 -7.27 -7.81
N VAL A 273 4.96 -6.37 -8.69
CA VAL A 273 4.30 -5.08 -8.91
C VAL A 273 3.53 -5.03 -10.22
N LYS A 274 2.29 -4.54 -10.15
CA LYS A 274 1.45 -4.27 -11.29
C LYS A 274 0.83 -2.88 -11.18
N PHE A 275 1.15 -2.02 -12.13
CA PHE A 275 0.48 -0.73 -12.30
C PHE A 275 -0.91 -0.91 -12.89
N VAL A 276 -1.81 0.03 -12.60
CA VAL A 276 -3.17 0.03 -13.12
C VAL A 276 -3.18 0.57 -14.55
N GLU A 277 -3.85 -0.12 -15.49
CA GLU A 277 -3.91 0.31 -16.89
C GLU A 277 -4.83 1.53 -17.12
N GLY A 278 -5.86 1.70 -16.27
CA GLY A 278 -6.73 2.87 -16.24
C GLY A 278 -6.61 3.53 -14.88
N THR A 279 -5.78 4.58 -14.77
CA THR A 279 -5.41 5.17 -13.49
C THR A 279 -6.52 6.02 -12.86
N ARG A 280 -7.51 6.48 -13.65
CA ARG A 280 -8.63 7.31 -13.20
C ARG A 280 -9.71 6.47 -12.53
N GLY A 281 -10.06 6.84 -11.31
CA GLY A 281 -11.12 6.19 -10.54
C GLY A 281 -10.61 5.22 -9.46
N VAL A 282 -11.44 5.02 -8.48
CA VAL A 282 -11.15 4.27 -7.25
C VAL A 282 -12.27 3.28 -6.96
N ASP A 283 -11.91 2.06 -6.59
CA ASP A 283 -12.85 1.08 -6.06
C ASP A 283 -13.16 1.40 -4.59
N ALA A 284 -14.40 1.79 -4.32
CA ALA A 284 -14.86 2.13 -2.97
C ALA A 284 -14.75 0.93 -1.99
N GLY A 285 -14.86 -0.29 -2.49
CA GLY A 285 -14.70 -1.49 -1.67
C GLY A 285 -13.28 -1.71 -1.17
N VAL A 286 -12.28 -1.38 -1.99
CA VAL A 286 -10.87 -1.37 -1.56
C VAL A 286 -10.70 -0.40 -0.39
N MET A 287 -11.28 0.79 -0.47
CA MET A 287 -11.20 1.79 0.60
C MET A 287 -11.87 1.30 1.88
N SER A 288 -13.00 0.61 1.78
CA SER A 288 -13.70 0.03 2.94
C SER A 288 -12.86 -1.04 3.65
N GLY A 289 -12.15 -1.90 2.91
CA GLY A 289 -11.23 -2.88 3.50
C GLY A 289 -10.08 -2.23 4.28
N VAL A 290 -9.55 -1.09 3.81
CA VAL A 290 -8.55 -0.31 4.53
C VAL A 290 -9.11 0.27 5.83
N VAL A 291 -10.36 0.76 5.82
CA VAL A 291 -11.04 1.31 7.00
C VAL A 291 -11.09 0.29 8.15
N ASP A 292 -11.39 -0.97 7.86
CA ASP A 292 -11.49 -2.01 8.89
C ASP A 292 -10.15 -2.25 9.60
N VAL A 293 -9.05 -2.21 8.87
CA VAL A 293 -7.70 -2.31 9.45
C VAL A 293 -7.34 -1.06 10.24
N LEU A 294 -7.67 0.13 9.74
CA LEU A 294 -7.42 1.39 10.46
C LEU A 294 -8.19 1.47 11.78
N LYS A 295 -9.40 0.91 11.85
CA LYS A 295 -10.16 0.74 13.11
C LYS A 295 -9.42 -0.17 14.08
N THR A 296 -8.99 -1.33 13.60
CA THR A 296 -8.22 -2.30 14.41
C THR A 296 -6.94 -1.68 14.95
N ALA A 297 -6.27 -0.83 14.17
CA ALA A 297 -5.08 -0.09 14.56
C ALA A 297 -5.37 1.11 15.49
N ASN A 298 -6.62 1.38 15.83
CA ASN A 298 -7.05 2.57 16.56
C ASN A 298 -6.59 3.90 15.93
N VAL A 299 -6.40 3.92 14.62
CA VAL A 299 -6.06 5.13 13.84
C VAL A 299 -7.33 5.95 13.58
N ILE A 300 -8.46 5.27 13.45
CA ILE A 300 -9.80 5.88 13.28
C ILE A 300 -10.79 5.26 14.26
N GLY A 301 -11.91 5.94 14.49
CA GLY A 301 -12.98 5.46 15.39
C GLY A 301 -13.68 4.20 14.88
N GLY A 302 -14.17 3.36 15.78
CA GLY A 302 -14.82 2.09 15.44
C GLY A 302 -16.13 2.23 14.64
N ASP A 303 -16.80 3.37 14.75
CA ASP A 303 -18.05 3.72 14.06
C ASP A 303 -17.84 4.38 12.68
N VAL A 304 -16.58 4.69 12.32
CA VAL A 304 -16.23 5.33 11.05
C VAL A 304 -16.52 4.38 9.89
N ALA A 305 -17.16 4.88 8.85
CA ALA A 305 -17.42 4.18 7.59
C ALA A 305 -17.34 5.15 6.41
N ILE A 306 -16.94 4.68 5.24
CA ILE A 306 -17.05 5.46 4.01
C ILE A 306 -18.53 5.45 3.58
N LYS A 307 -19.03 6.64 3.25
CA LYS A 307 -20.40 6.86 2.77
C LYS A 307 -20.37 7.54 1.41
N ASP A 308 -21.38 7.30 0.62
CA ASP A 308 -21.53 8.01 -0.64
C ASP A 308 -21.59 9.52 -0.40
N GLY A 309 -20.79 10.26 -1.17
CA GLY A 309 -20.74 11.72 -1.08
C GLY A 309 -19.97 12.29 0.12
N ASP A 310 -19.32 11.46 0.96
CA ASP A 310 -18.53 11.91 2.11
C ASP A 310 -17.19 12.57 1.73
N GLY A 311 -16.84 12.55 0.44
CA GLY A 311 -15.65 13.18 -0.13
C GLY A 311 -14.37 12.35 0.02
N VAL A 312 -14.43 11.13 0.52
CA VAL A 312 -13.27 10.21 0.56
C VAL A 312 -12.90 9.78 -0.86
N VAL A 313 -13.87 9.27 -1.60
CA VAL A 313 -13.71 8.93 -3.02
C VAL A 313 -14.20 10.11 -3.85
N GLY A 314 -13.29 10.72 -4.63
CA GLY A 314 -13.59 11.83 -5.52
C GLY A 314 -14.03 11.40 -6.91
N ILE A 315 -13.53 10.26 -7.38
CA ILE A 315 -13.92 9.64 -8.64
C ILE A 315 -14.07 8.14 -8.38
N ALA A 316 -15.30 7.63 -8.44
CA ALA A 316 -15.55 6.20 -8.38
C ALA A 316 -15.18 5.54 -9.72
N SER A 317 -14.55 4.35 -9.67
CA SER A 317 -14.39 3.54 -10.86
C SER A 317 -15.75 3.00 -11.31
N SER A 318 -16.04 3.04 -12.61
CA SER A 318 -17.23 2.43 -13.22
C SER A 318 -17.10 0.91 -13.33
N GLY A 319 -16.44 0.28 -12.39
CA GLY A 319 -16.22 -1.18 -12.35
C GLY A 319 -17.40 -1.89 -11.71
N ILE A 320 -17.71 -3.05 -12.25
CA ILE A 320 -18.69 -4.01 -11.77
C ILE A 320 -18.58 -4.11 -10.23
N SER A 321 -19.68 -3.78 -9.53
CA SER A 321 -19.86 -4.10 -8.12
C SER A 321 -19.64 -5.61 -7.96
N LEU A 322 -18.42 -6.00 -7.65
CA LEU A 322 -18.18 -7.33 -7.11
C LEU A 322 -18.90 -7.36 -5.76
N ASP A 323 -19.74 -8.37 -5.57
CA ASP A 323 -20.50 -8.64 -4.37
C ASP A 323 -19.53 -8.72 -3.16
N HIS A 324 -19.27 -7.55 -2.54
CA HIS A 324 -18.19 -7.36 -1.56
C HIS A 324 -18.34 -8.24 -0.32
N GLU A 325 -19.58 -8.60 0.04
CA GLU A 325 -19.82 -9.55 1.11
C GLU A 325 -19.17 -10.92 0.81
N LYS A 326 -19.24 -11.36 -0.45
CA LYS A 326 -18.63 -12.64 -0.87
C LYS A 326 -17.10 -12.54 -0.98
N ALA A 327 -16.56 -11.46 -1.52
CA ALA A 327 -15.10 -11.28 -1.66
C ALA A 327 -14.41 -11.15 -0.30
N THR A 328 -14.95 -10.36 0.61
CA THR A 328 -14.42 -10.19 1.99
C THR A 328 -14.50 -11.48 2.79
N VAL A 329 -15.62 -12.23 2.68
CA VAL A 329 -15.81 -13.53 3.32
C VAL A 329 -14.84 -14.57 2.74
N HIS A 330 -14.54 -14.55 1.45
CA HIS A 330 -13.58 -15.48 0.83
C HIS A 330 -12.14 -15.18 1.23
N VAL A 331 -11.74 -13.91 1.31
CA VAL A 331 -10.41 -13.52 1.81
C VAL A 331 -10.26 -13.87 3.29
N GLN A 332 -11.26 -13.60 4.12
CA GLN A 332 -11.23 -13.98 5.54
C GLN A 332 -11.23 -15.51 5.74
N LYS A 333 -11.98 -16.27 4.95
CA LYS A 333 -12.00 -17.74 5.04
C LYS A 333 -10.73 -18.37 4.52
N ALA A 334 -10.12 -17.86 3.42
CA ALA A 334 -8.82 -18.30 2.94
C ALA A 334 -7.72 -17.99 3.97
N PHE A 335 -7.82 -16.86 4.64
CA PHE A 335 -6.94 -16.44 5.71
C PHE A 335 -7.08 -17.31 6.97
N GLN A 336 -8.29 -17.62 7.42
CA GLN A 336 -8.55 -18.53 8.55
C GLN A 336 -8.08 -19.96 8.26
N ALA A 337 -8.25 -20.45 7.02
CA ALA A 337 -7.76 -21.77 6.62
C ALA A 337 -6.23 -21.84 6.63
N HIS A 338 -5.53 -20.77 6.26
CA HIS A 338 -4.07 -20.68 6.32
C HIS A 338 -3.56 -20.73 7.77
N CYS A 339 -4.21 -19.99 8.68
CA CYS A 339 -3.87 -20.01 10.12
C CYS A 339 -4.10 -21.39 10.78
N GLN A 340 -5.03 -22.21 10.27
CA GLN A 340 -5.32 -23.54 10.81
C GLN A 340 -4.39 -24.65 10.27
N LEU A 341 -3.69 -24.42 9.15
CA LEU A 341 -2.86 -25.45 8.48
C LEU A 341 -1.37 -25.41 8.83
N GLY A 342 -0.93 -24.55 9.74
CA GLY A 342 0.44 -24.53 10.31
C GLY A 342 1.54 -24.43 9.25
N HIS A 343 2.12 -23.25 9.16
CA HIS A 343 3.43 -22.90 8.58
C HIS A 343 4.08 -23.85 7.58
N SER A 344 3.82 -23.67 6.31
CA SER A 344 4.79 -23.84 5.25
C SER A 344 4.30 -23.18 3.95
N GLU A 345 5.10 -22.24 3.46
CA GLU A 345 5.18 -21.69 2.10
C GLU A 345 4.18 -20.61 1.66
N GLY A 346 4.75 -19.42 1.43
CA GLY A 346 4.12 -18.14 1.03
C GLY A 346 3.44 -18.07 -0.35
N TRP A 347 2.78 -19.11 -0.85
CA TRP A 347 2.24 -19.19 -2.22
C TRP A 347 0.73 -18.91 -2.35
N VAL A 348 -0.01 -18.88 -1.25
CA VAL A 348 -1.49 -18.94 -1.29
C VAL A 348 -2.17 -17.59 -1.60
N LEU A 349 -1.51 -16.45 -1.40
CA LEU A 349 -2.13 -15.12 -1.54
C LEU A 349 -2.25 -14.58 -2.97
N LYS A 350 -1.55 -15.14 -3.95
CA LYS A 350 -1.55 -14.62 -5.35
C LYS A 350 -2.84 -14.88 -6.14
N ALA A 351 -3.66 -15.86 -5.75
CA ALA A 351 -4.84 -16.26 -6.52
C ALA A 351 -6.15 -15.55 -6.13
N GLY A 352 -6.20 -14.92 -4.96
CA GLY A 352 -7.45 -14.39 -4.40
C GLY A 352 -7.87 -13.00 -4.87
N ILE A 353 -7.01 -12.24 -5.53
CA ILE A 353 -7.22 -10.82 -5.82
C ILE A 353 -7.57 -10.54 -7.29
N SER A 354 -7.29 -11.46 -8.21
CA SER A 354 -7.73 -11.34 -9.60
C SER A 354 -9.01 -12.14 -9.81
N GLY A 355 -10.11 -11.52 -10.18
CA GLY A 355 -11.38 -12.17 -10.52
C GLY A 355 -11.30 -13.09 -11.75
N ASP A 356 -10.17 -13.70 -12.03
CA ASP A 356 -9.90 -14.57 -13.16
C ASP A 356 -10.17 -16.04 -12.79
N PHE A 357 -11.27 -16.57 -13.30
CA PHE A 357 -11.70 -17.95 -13.14
C PHE A 357 -10.67 -18.97 -13.68
N GLN A 358 -9.79 -18.57 -14.60
CA GLN A 358 -8.69 -19.40 -15.13
C GLN A 358 -7.57 -19.56 -14.10
N ALA A 359 -7.27 -18.53 -13.31
CA ALA A 359 -6.29 -18.59 -12.23
C ALA A 359 -6.71 -19.56 -11.12
N TRP A 360 -8.02 -19.63 -10.81
CA TRP A 360 -8.57 -20.60 -9.86
C TRP A 360 -8.47 -22.05 -10.31
N ARG A 361 -8.67 -22.32 -11.61
CA ARG A 361 -8.46 -23.69 -12.16
C ARG A 361 -6.99 -24.11 -12.10
N GLY A 362 -6.07 -23.19 -12.38
CA GLY A 362 -4.63 -23.44 -12.23
C GLY A 362 -4.24 -23.73 -10.77
N PHE A 363 -4.80 -22.98 -9.84
CA PHE A 363 -4.57 -23.15 -8.40
C PHE A 363 -5.07 -24.50 -7.87
N LEU A 364 -6.30 -24.90 -8.21
CA LEU A 364 -6.83 -26.21 -7.84
C LEU A 364 -6.02 -27.37 -8.44
N GLY A 365 -5.48 -27.20 -9.66
CA GLY A 365 -4.60 -28.18 -10.30
C GLY A 365 -3.23 -28.31 -9.64
N VAL A 366 -2.70 -27.24 -9.06
CA VAL A 366 -1.45 -27.24 -8.27
C VAL A 366 -1.68 -27.85 -6.89
N LEU A 367 -2.78 -27.47 -6.23
CA LEU A 367 -3.16 -28.01 -4.91
C LEU A 367 -3.39 -29.53 -4.97
N GLY A 368 -4.02 -30.03 -6.04
CA GLY A 368 -4.23 -31.46 -6.26
C GLY A 368 -2.96 -32.26 -6.45
N ARG A 369 -1.90 -31.65 -7.02
CA ARG A 369 -0.56 -32.29 -7.16
C ARG A 369 0.23 -32.28 -5.86
N TYR A 370 -0.02 -31.33 -4.98
CA TYR A 370 0.72 -31.19 -3.72
C TYR A 370 0.14 -32.01 -2.56
N LEU A 371 -1.19 -32.21 -2.53
CA LEU A 371 -1.90 -32.87 -1.43
C LEU A 371 -1.96 -34.40 -1.53
N GLY A 372 -1.43 -34.99 -2.59
CA GLY A 372 -1.30 -36.45 -2.80
C GLY A 372 -2.50 -37.26 -2.27
N SER A 373 -3.34 -37.80 -3.17
CA SER A 373 -4.54 -38.64 -2.92
C SER A 373 -5.84 -37.91 -2.59
N GLY A 374 -6.87 -38.22 -3.36
CA GLY A 374 -8.18 -37.57 -3.53
C GLY A 374 -9.04 -37.23 -2.32
N ASP A 375 -8.74 -37.71 -1.13
CA ASP A 375 -9.64 -37.59 0.03
C ASP A 375 -9.60 -36.21 0.71
N ARG A 376 -8.47 -35.50 0.65
CA ARG A 376 -8.33 -34.15 1.23
C ARG A 376 -8.87 -33.06 0.32
N LEU A 377 -8.74 -33.21 -0.99
CA LEU A 377 -9.28 -32.27 -1.97
C LEU A 377 -10.81 -32.28 -1.95
N THR A 378 -11.43 -33.47 -1.85
CA THR A 378 -12.87 -33.64 -1.76
C THR A 378 -13.45 -33.01 -0.49
N LYS A 379 -12.75 -33.12 0.65
CA LYS A 379 -13.17 -32.46 1.90
C LYS A 379 -13.05 -30.93 1.84
N LEU A 380 -12.05 -30.40 1.14
CA LEU A 380 -11.91 -28.96 0.94
C LEU A 380 -12.97 -28.40 -0.02
N THR A 381 -13.25 -29.07 -1.14
CA THR A 381 -14.27 -28.64 -2.09
C THR A 381 -15.67 -28.73 -1.49
N GLN A 382 -15.97 -29.75 -0.68
CA GLN A 382 -17.23 -29.86 0.05
C GLN A 382 -17.39 -28.78 1.15
N ALA A 383 -16.32 -28.44 1.86
CA ALA A 383 -16.32 -27.36 2.86
C ALA A 383 -16.51 -25.97 2.23
N TRP A 384 -16.23 -25.83 0.94
CA TRP A 384 -16.30 -24.57 0.21
C TRP A 384 -17.51 -24.45 -0.73
N GLY A 385 -18.39 -25.47 -0.75
CA GLY A 385 -19.66 -25.44 -1.51
C GLY A 385 -19.49 -25.54 -3.02
N PHE A 386 -18.41 -26.12 -3.51
CA PHE A 386 -18.23 -26.49 -4.92
C PHE A 386 -18.57 -27.99 -5.09
N ASN A 387 -19.68 -28.27 -5.79
CA ASN A 387 -20.00 -29.60 -6.31
C ASN A 387 -19.28 -29.85 -7.63
#